data_54cf50d81d4bcd71255bb4fd946eb21a
#
_entry.id   54cf50d81d4bcd71255bb4fd946eb21a
#
_cell.length_a   1.000
_cell.length_b   1.000
_cell.length_c   1.000
_cell.angle_alpha   90.00
_cell.angle_beta   90.00
_cell.angle_gamma   90.00
#
_symmetry.space_group_name_H-M   'P 1'
#
loop_
_entity.id
_entity.type
_entity.pdbx_description
1 polymer ?
#
loop_
_entity_poly.entity_id
_entity_poly.type
_entity_poly.pdbx_seq_one_letter_code
_entity_poly.pdbx_strand_id
1 'polypeptide(L)'
;MTQGYTEEKEALLKRLARIEGQVRGISGMVGDDRYCIDILTQIGAVQAALDKVSLGLMDGHVRHCVLGSEGAVREERVEELIGTVGRLMRTR
;
A
#
# COMPACT_ATOMS: atom_id res chain seq x y z
N MET A 1 6.01 -11.20 -17.41
CA MET A 1 5.48 -11.93 -16.26
C MET A 1 4.38 -11.14 -15.58
N THR A 2 3.28 -11.78 -15.27
CA THR A 2 2.14 -11.14 -14.64
C THR A 2 2.38 -11.00 -13.13
N GLN A 3 2.15 -9.81 -12.60
CA GLN A 3 2.22 -9.58 -11.16
C GLN A 3 0.89 -9.95 -10.51
N GLY A 4 0.93 -10.30 -9.21
CA GLY A 4 -0.26 -10.76 -8.49
C GLY A 4 -1.39 -9.74 -8.43
N TYR A 5 -1.09 -8.44 -8.55
CA TYR A 5 -2.09 -7.36 -8.45
C TYR A 5 -2.66 -6.93 -9.81
N THR A 6 -2.33 -7.62 -10.90
CA THR A 6 -2.69 -7.17 -12.25
C THR A 6 -4.19 -6.95 -12.45
N GLU A 7 -5.02 -7.83 -11.89
CA GLU A 7 -6.47 -7.72 -12.03
C GLU A 7 -7.06 -6.50 -11.32
N GLU A 8 -6.36 -6.00 -10.31
CA GLU A 8 -6.82 -4.88 -9.50
C GLU A 8 -6.03 -3.60 -9.77
N LYS A 9 -5.19 -3.65 -10.79
CA LYS A 9 -4.28 -2.56 -11.12
C LYS A 9 -4.99 -1.21 -11.26
N GLU A 10 -6.10 -1.16 -11.98
CA GLU A 10 -6.83 0.09 -12.21
C GLU A 10 -7.34 0.69 -10.90
N ALA A 11 -7.91 -0.15 -10.03
CA ALA A 11 -8.41 0.30 -8.74
C ALA A 11 -7.29 0.82 -7.86
N LEU A 12 -6.14 0.14 -7.86
CA LEU A 12 -4.98 0.56 -7.10
C LEU A 12 -4.42 1.90 -7.61
N LEU A 13 -4.36 2.06 -8.93
CA LEU A 13 -3.88 3.31 -9.53
C LEU A 13 -4.80 4.48 -9.20
N LYS A 14 -6.12 4.26 -9.17
CA LYS A 14 -7.07 5.30 -8.77
C LYS A 14 -6.88 5.71 -7.31
N ARG A 15 -6.65 4.74 -6.43
CA ARG A 15 -6.37 5.03 -5.03
C ARG A 15 -5.08 5.82 -4.87
N LEU A 16 -4.04 5.42 -5.60
CA LEU A 16 -2.75 6.12 -5.57
C LEU A 16 -2.85 7.55 -6.11
N ALA A 17 -3.64 7.76 -7.17
CA ALA A 17 -3.87 9.09 -7.70
C ALA A 17 -4.54 10.00 -6.68
N ARG A 18 -5.50 9.46 -5.91
CA ARG A 18 -6.17 10.19 -4.83
C ARG A 18 -5.18 10.54 -3.72
N ILE A 19 -4.33 9.57 -3.34
CA ILE A 19 -3.29 9.77 -2.32
C ILE A 19 -2.32 10.86 -2.75
N GLU A 20 -1.93 10.85 -4.02
CA GLU A 20 -1.05 11.88 -4.58
C GLU A 20 -1.67 13.27 -4.41
N GLY A 21 -2.97 13.40 -4.68
CA GLY A 21 -3.69 14.65 -4.47
C GLY A 21 -3.73 15.05 -2.99
N GLN A 22 -3.90 14.08 -2.09
CA GLN A 22 -3.90 14.34 -0.65
C GLN A 22 -2.53 14.82 -0.18
N VAL A 23 -1.46 14.25 -0.72
CA VAL A 23 -0.08 14.70 -0.39
C VAL A 23 0.14 16.11 -0.87
N ARG A 24 -0.31 16.46 -2.08
CA ARG A 24 -0.23 17.83 -2.57
C ARG A 24 -1.01 18.79 -1.67
N GLY A 25 -2.18 18.35 -1.18
CA GLY A 25 -2.98 19.12 -0.23
C GLY A 25 -2.22 19.39 1.06
N ILE A 26 -1.51 18.37 1.56
CA ILE A 26 -0.68 18.52 2.78
C ILE A 26 0.44 19.55 2.54
N SER A 27 1.10 19.49 1.38
CA SER A 27 2.13 20.47 1.02
C SER A 27 1.57 21.88 1.03
N GLY A 28 0.35 22.07 0.51
CA GLY A 28 -0.32 23.36 0.55
C GLY A 28 -0.61 23.84 1.97
N MET A 29 -1.05 22.92 2.83
CA MET A 29 -1.30 23.24 4.24
C MET A 29 -0.04 23.72 4.95
N VAL A 30 1.08 23.04 4.72
CA VAL A 30 2.36 23.42 5.28
C VAL A 30 2.79 24.80 4.74
N GLY A 31 2.64 24.99 3.42
CA GLY A 31 2.97 26.28 2.79
C GLY A 31 2.14 27.44 3.31
N ASP A 32 0.89 27.17 3.70
CA ASP A 32 -0.03 28.20 4.22
C ASP A 32 0.01 28.32 5.75
N ASP A 33 0.98 27.71 6.38
CA ASP A 33 1.14 27.76 7.83
C ASP A 33 -0.11 27.29 8.60
N ARG A 34 -0.81 26.27 8.09
CA ARG A 34 -1.98 25.71 8.74
C ARG A 34 -1.61 25.10 10.09
N TYR A 35 -2.60 25.00 10.96
CA TYR A 35 -2.41 24.44 12.29
C TYR A 35 -1.87 23.00 12.20
N CYS A 36 -0.81 22.70 12.95
CA CYS A 36 -0.08 21.44 12.83
C CYS A 36 -0.93 20.20 13.14
N ILE A 37 -1.90 20.31 14.05
CA ILE A 37 -2.77 19.18 14.37
C ILE A 37 -3.64 18.81 13.15
N ASP A 38 -4.10 19.81 12.40
CA ASP A 38 -4.87 19.55 11.19
C ASP A 38 -4.02 18.85 10.14
N ILE A 39 -2.76 19.26 10.01
CA ILE A 39 -1.82 18.64 9.06
C ILE A 39 -1.55 17.19 9.47
N LEU A 40 -1.29 16.94 10.75
CA LEU A 40 -1.05 15.59 11.27
C LEU A 40 -2.27 14.69 11.05
N THR A 41 -3.48 15.23 11.19
CA THR A 41 -4.71 14.50 10.93
C THR A 41 -4.78 14.05 9.45
N GLN A 42 -4.39 14.94 8.54
CA GLN A 42 -4.35 14.61 7.11
C GLN A 42 -3.30 13.56 6.80
N ILE A 43 -2.15 13.62 7.47
CA ILE A 43 -1.10 12.60 7.33
C ILE A 43 -1.65 11.23 7.74
N GLY A 44 -2.37 11.18 8.85
CA GLY A 44 -3.02 9.94 9.30
C GLY A 44 -3.97 9.35 8.25
N ALA A 45 -4.73 10.24 7.57
CA ALA A 45 -5.63 9.80 6.51
C ALA A 45 -4.87 9.22 5.32
N VAL A 46 -3.73 9.81 4.95
CA VAL A 46 -2.87 9.30 3.87
C VAL A 46 -2.32 7.93 4.25
N GLN A 47 -1.86 7.77 5.50
CA GLN A 47 -1.36 6.49 5.98
C GLN A 47 -2.44 5.40 5.90
N ALA A 48 -3.67 5.72 6.31
CA ALA A 48 -4.78 4.78 6.23
C ALA A 48 -5.09 4.40 4.78
N ALA A 49 -5.02 5.38 3.87
CA ALA A 49 -5.26 5.13 2.45
C ALA A 49 -4.15 4.23 1.86
N LEU A 50 -2.90 4.45 2.25
CA LEU A 50 -1.78 3.59 1.84
C LEU A 50 -1.93 2.17 2.36
N ASP A 51 -2.45 2.01 3.58
CA ASP A 51 -2.72 0.68 4.12
C ASP A 51 -3.70 -0.10 3.24
N LYS A 52 -4.71 0.57 2.70
CA LYS A 52 -5.66 -0.07 1.79
C LYS A 52 -4.99 -0.51 0.49
N VAL A 53 -4.05 0.29 -0.03
CA VAL A 53 -3.25 -0.09 -1.20
C VAL A 53 -2.40 -1.31 -0.86
N SER A 54 -1.75 -1.32 0.32
CA SER A 54 -0.95 -2.45 0.77
C SER A 54 -1.78 -3.72 0.87
N LEU A 55 -2.99 -3.64 1.44
CA LEU A 55 -3.88 -4.79 1.55
C LEU A 55 -4.30 -5.31 0.18
N GLY A 56 -4.58 -4.42 -0.77
CA GLY A 56 -4.92 -4.82 -2.13
C GLY A 56 -3.77 -5.56 -2.81
N LEU A 57 -2.56 -5.06 -2.64
CA LEU A 57 -1.36 -5.72 -3.18
C LEU A 57 -1.13 -7.07 -2.53
N MET A 58 -1.26 -7.16 -1.21
CA MET A 58 -1.12 -8.42 -0.49
C MET A 58 -2.16 -9.44 -0.92
N ASP A 59 -3.41 -9.02 -1.05
CA ASP A 59 -4.49 -9.90 -1.49
C ASP A 59 -4.18 -10.48 -2.86
N GLY A 60 -3.82 -9.63 -3.83
CA GLY A 60 -3.46 -10.08 -5.17
C GLY A 60 -2.25 -11.00 -5.17
N HIS A 61 -1.24 -10.69 -4.37
CA HIS A 61 -0.03 -11.50 -4.27
C HIS A 61 -0.35 -12.90 -3.73
N VAL A 62 -1.15 -12.97 -2.66
CA VAL A 62 -1.54 -14.27 -2.09
C VAL A 62 -2.31 -15.09 -3.12
N ARG A 63 -3.30 -14.50 -3.78
CA ARG A 63 -4.15 -15.24 -4.72
C ARG A 63 -3.40 -15.70 -5.97
N HIS A 64 -2.55 -14.86 -6.52
CA HIS A 64 -1.94 -15.12 -7.83
C HIS A 64 -0.50 -15.60 -7.76
N CYS A 65 0.27 -15.19 -6.76
CA CYS A 65 1.66 -15.58 -6.66
C CYS A 65 1.90 -16.71 -5.66
N VAL A 66 1.16 -16.74 -4.56
CA VAL A 66 1.32 -17.80 -3.55
C VAL A 66 0.46 -19.00 -3.90
N LEU A 67 -0.87 -18.81 -3.98
CA LEU A 67 -1.80 -19.92 -4.27
C LEU A 67 -1.69 -20.44 -5.69
N GLY A 68 -1.21 -19.60 -6.62
CA GLY A 68 -0.97 -20.00 -8.00
C GLY A 68 0.33 -20.77 -8.22
N SER A 69 1.16 -20.92 -7.18
CA SER A 69 2.42 -21.67 -7.26
C SER A 69 2.31 -22.97 -6.51
N GLU A 70 3.34 -23.83 -6.63
CA GLU A 70 3.34 -25.15 -6.01
C GLU A 70 4.72 -25.47 -5.41
N GLY A 71 4.72 -26.41 -4.47
CA GLY A 71 5.95 -26.97 -3.91
C GLY A 71 6.88 -25.94 -3.29
N ALA A 72 8.15 -26.07 -3.61
CA ALA A 72 9.19 -25.18 -3.06
C ALA A 72 8.97 -23.72 -3.47
N VAL A 73 8.43 -23.46 -4.65
CA VAL A 73 8.17 -22.12 -5.13
C VAL A 73 7.09 -21.44 -4.26
N ARG A 74 6.03 -22.18 -3.94
CA ARG A 74 4.97 -21.67 -3.06
C ARG A 74 5.53 -21.33 -1.69
N GLU A 75 6.33 -22.20 -1.12
CA GLU A 75 6.91 -22.01 0.19
C GLU A 75 7.82 -20.78 0.22
N GLU A 76 8.63 -20.61 -0.82
CA GLU A 76 9.48 -19.45 -0.98
C GLU A 76 8.65 -18.15 -1.03
N ARG A 77 7.53 -18.16 -1.78
CA ARG A 77 6.64 -17.02 -1.88
C ARG A 77 5.98 -16.68 -0.54
N VAL A 78 5.64 -17.69 0.25
CA VAL A 78 5.07 -17.48 1.59
C VAL A 78 6.10 -16.83 2.50
N GLU A 79 7.32 -17.31 2.53
CA GLU A 79 8.38 -16.76 3.37
C GLU A 79 8.71 -15.31 2.98
N GLU A 80 8.76 -15.05 1.70
CA GLU A 80 9.00 -13.72 1.15
C GLU A 80 7.91 -12.75 1.62
N LEU A 81 6.65 -13.17 1.53
CA LEU A 81 5.52 -12.36 1.95
C LEU A 81 5.56 -12.06 3.45
N ILE A 82 5.77 -13.09 4.26
CA ILE A 82 5.82 -12.93 5.72
C ILE A 82 6.95 -11.98 6.12
N GLY A 83 8.11 -12.12 5.51
CA GLY A 83 9.23 -11.22 5.78
C GLY A 83 8.92 -9.77 5.40
N THR A 84 8.24 -9.57 4.27
CA THR A 84 7.85 -8.25 3.80
C THR A 84 6.82 -7.60 4.72
N VAL A 85 5.81 -8.36 5.13
CA VAL A 85 4.79 -7.86 6.07
C VAL A 85 5.44 -7.48 7.39
N GLY A 86 6.36 -8.30 7.88
CA GLY A 86 7.09 -8.00 9.12
C GLY A 86 7.85 -6.67 9.04
N ARG A 87 8.52 -6.42 7.91
CA ARG A 87 9.20 -5.14 7.70
C ARG A 87 8.22 -3.96 7.64
N LEU A 88 7.12 -4.14 6.94
CA LEU A 88 6.09 -3.11 6.82
C LEU A 88 5.54 -2.72 8.19
N MET A 89 5.30 -3.70 9.03
CA MET A 89 4.78 -3.46 10.38
C MET A 89 5.79 -2.72 11.27
N ARG A 90 7.08 -2.99 11.10
CA ARG A 90 8.12 -2.33 11.89
C ARG A 90 8.36 -0.87 11.51
N THR A 91 7.98 -0.47 10.32
CA THR A 91 8.21 0.90 9.84
C THR A 91 7.11 1.88 10.24
N ARG A 92 6.13 1.44 11.00
CA ARG A 92 4.97 2.27 11.36
C ARG A 92 5.00 2.80 12.77
#